data_cb3b6fac2921df08761bf7aa4cb73fe5
#
_entry.id   cb3b6fac2921df08761bf7aa4cb73fe5
#
_cell.length_a   1.000
_cell.length_b   1.000
_cell.length_c   1.000
_cell.angle_alpha   90.00
_cell.angle_beta   90.00
_cell.angle_gamma   90.00
#
_symmetry.space_group_name_H-M   'P 1'
#
loop_
_entity.id
_entity.type
_entity.pdbx_description
1 polymer ?
#
loop_
_entity_poly.entity_id
_entity_poly.type
_entity_poly.pdbx_seq_one_letter_code
_entity_poly.pdbx_strand_id
1 'polypeptide(L)'
;LGDVYKRQVMYIIAQKLVWKSNEDGYLVGSRGSVGSSLAATMSGITEVNPLSPHYYCPNCHYYDFDSPEVKAFAGNGGCDMPDKMCPVCGEPLIKDGFDIPFETFLGFKGDKEPDIDLNFSGEYQSKAHAYCEVIFGYGQTFRAGTIGTLADKTAFGYIKNYYEERGIHKRNCEIDRIVQGCVGVRRTTGQHPGGIVVLPVGEEINTFTPVQHPANDMTTATVTTHFDYHSIDHNLLKLDILGHDDPTMIRMLQDLTGRDPV
;
A
#
# COMPACT_ATOMS: atom_id res chain seq x y z
N LEU A 1 -13.54 -22.27 1.93
CA LEU A 1 -12.15 -22.70 2.28
C LEU A 1 -11.08 -21.97 1.46
N GLY A 2 -11.28 -21.70 0.16
CA GLY A 2 -10.32 -20.98 -0.68
C GLY A 2 -10.03 -19.54 -0.22
N ASP A 3 -11.05 -18.84 0.26
CA ASP A 3 -10.92 -17.45 0.76
C ASP A 3 -10.08 -17.35 2.05
N VAL A 4 -10.21 -18.32 2.95
CA VAL A 4 -9.45 -18.34 4.21
C VAL A 4 -7.97 -18.54 3.91
N TYR A 5 -7.61 -19.41 2.98
CA TYR A 5 -6.21 -19.64 2.60
C TYR A 5 -5.59 -18.45 1.87
N LYS A 6 -6.32 -17.78 0.99
CA LYS A 6 -5.84 -16.55 0.33
C LYS A 6 -5.53 -15.44 1.34
N ARG A 7 -6.42 -15.24 2.32
CA ARG A 7 -6.25 -14.21 3.36
C ARG A 7 -5.05 -14.49 4.26
N GLN A 8 -4.86 -15.72 4.72
CA GLN A 8 -3.69 -16.10 5.54
C GLN A 8 -2.37 -15.86 4.79
N VAL A 9 -2.31 -16.22 3.52
CA VAL A 9 -1.10 -16.03 2.69
C VAL A 9 -0.74 -14.55 2.61
N MET A 10 -1.70 -13.66 2.39
CA MET A 10 -1.47 -12.22 2.33
C MET A 10 -0.88 -11.68 3.64
N TYR A 11 -1.42 -12.09 4.79
CA TYR A 11 -0.88 -11.67 6.10
C TYR A 11 0.56 -12.18 6.31
N ILE A 12 0.85 -13.42 5.97
CA ILE A 12 2.20 -13.99 6.13
C ILE A 12 3.21 -13.29 5.22
N ILE A 13 2.83 -12.97 4.00
CA ILE A 13 3.68 -12.24 3.06
C ILE A 13 3.96 -10.83 3.58
N ALA A 14 2.91 -10.11 3.95
CA ALA A 14 3.02 -8.76 4.50
C ALA A 14 3.90 -8.75 5.75
N GLN A 15 3.69 -9.68 6.69
CA GLN A 15 4.50 -9.82 7.89
C GLN A 15 5.98 -10.04 7.56
N LYS A 16 6.31 -10.96 6.65
CA LYS A 16 7.69 -11.23 6.25
C LYS A 16 8.36 -10.02 5.63
N LEU A 17 7.64 -9.28 4.78
CA LEU A 17 8.14 -8.06 4.15
C LEU A 17 8.41 -6.96 5.19
N VAL A 18 7.46 -6.72 6.09
CA VAL A 18 7.59 -5.71 7.16
C VAL A 18 8.73 -6.08 8.11
N TRP A 19 8.77 -7.32 8.59
CA TRP A 19 9.83 -7.75 9.51
C TRP A 19 11.20 -7.64 8.88
N LYS A 20 11.34 -8.03 7.61
CA LYS A 20 12.64 -7.91 6.91
C LYS A 20 13.08 -6.46 6.77
N SER A 21 12.16 -5.55 6.47
CA SER A 21 12.47 -4.11 6.41
C SER A 21 12.90 -3.56 7.77
N ASN A 22 12.19 -3.94 8.84
CA ASN A 22 12.51 -3.52 10.20
C ASN A 22 13.86 -4.08 10.67
N GLU A 23 14.20 -5.34 10.36
CA GLU A 23 15.52 -5.91 10.61
C GLU A 23 16.64 -5.12 9.93
N ASP A 24 16.40 -4.65 8.74
CA ASP A 24 17.35 -3.83 7.98
C ASP A 24 17.33 -2.35 8.43
N GLY A 25 16.53 -2.01 9.45
CA GLY A 25 16.47 -0.70 10.09
C GLY A 25 15.58 0.32 9.39
N TYR A 26 14.67 -0.12 8.53
CA TYR A 26 13.69 0.75 7.87
C TYR A 26 12.28 0.42 8.31
N LEU A 27 11.62 1.37 8.98
CA LEU A 27 10.22 1.24 9.36
C LEU A 27 9.32 1.13 8.13
N VAL A 28 8.21 0.43 8.29
CA VAL A 28 7.18 0.30 7.25
C VAL A 28 5.88 0.87 7.78
N GLY A 29 5.33 1.86 7.10
CA GLY A 29 4.00 2.37 7.40
C GLY A 29 2.92 1.51 6.74
N SER A 30 1.85 1.24 7.44
CA SER A 30 0.65 0.66 6.83
C SER A 30 -0.25 1.77 6.27
N ARG A 31 -0.96 1.45 5.19
CA ARG A 31 -1.88 2.38 4.54
C ARG A 31 -3.24 1.74 4.31
N GLY A 32 -4.30 2.58 4.39
CA GLY A 32 -5.65 2.15 4.05
C GLY A 32 -6.30 1.28 5.11
N SER A 33 -7.06 0.29 4.69
CA SER A 33 -7.97 -0.46 5.55
C SER A 33 -7.30 -1.51 6.46
N VAL A 34 -6.03 -1.82 6.27
CA VAL A 34 -5.30 -2.82 7.08
C VAL A 34 -5.22 -2.42 8.57
N GLY A 35 -5.22 -1.11 8.86
CA GLY A 35 -5.23 -0.57 10.24
C GLY A 35 -6.51 -0.91 11.03
N SER A 36 -7.56 -1.44 10.41
CA SER A 36 -8.76 -1.93 11.10
C SER A 36 -8.66 -3.42 11.51
N SER A 37 -7.56 -4.08 11.21
CA SER A 37 -7.36 -5.50 11.51
C SER A 37 -6.49 -5.70 12.75
N LEU A 38 -7.10 -6.13 13.86
CA LEU A 38 -6.36 -6.52 15.07
C LEU A 38 -5.33 -7.64 14.78
N ALA A 39 -5.64 -8.55 13.86
CA ALA A 39 -4.71 -9.59 13.46
C ALA A 39 -3.45 -9.02 12.78
N ALA A 40 -3.60 -7.94 12.02
CA ALA A 40 -2.46 -7.24 11.42
C ALA A 40 -1.58 -6.54 12.48
N THR A 41 -2.21 -5.92 13.47
CA THR A 41 -1.52 -5.31 14.63
C THR A 41 -0.74 -6.38 15.41
N MET A 42 -1.40 -7.47 15.78
CA MET A 42 -0.78 -8.57 16.56
C MET A 42 0.30 -9.33 15.78
N SER A 43 0.27 -9.25 14.45
CA SER A 43 1.30 -9.83 13.57
C SER A 43 2.47 -8.87 13.30
N GLY A 44 2.43 -7.64 13.81
CA GLY A 44 3.44 -6.62 13.55
C GLY A 44 3.47 -6.13 12.09
N ILE A 45 2.32 -6.18 11.39
CA ILE A 45 2.17 -5.64 10.04
C ILE A 45 1.85 -4.15 10.11
N THR A 46 1.07 -3.72 11.10
CA THR A 46 0.69 -2.34 11.36
C THR A 46 0.85 -2.02 12.84
N GLU A 47 1.16 -0.78 13.14
CA GLU A 47 1.21 -0.24 14.50
C GLU A 47 -0.16 0.25 14.97
N VAL A 48 -1.12 0.38 14.07
CA VAL A 48 -2.47 0.85 14.38
C VAL A 48 -3.25 -0.23 15.13
N ASN A 49 -3.69 0.08 16.33
CA ASN A 49 -4.56 -0.79 17.13
C ASN A 49 -6.03 -0.41 16.90
N PRO A 50 -6.84 -1.23 16.24
CA PRO A 50 -8.22 -0.91 15.90
C PRO A 50 -9.21 -1.01 17.09
N LEU A 51 -8.77 -1.52 18.22
CA LEU A 51 -9.63 -1.62 19.40
C LEU A 51 -10.12 -0.23 19.85
N SER A 52 -11.20 -0.21 20.63
CA SER A 52 -11.64 1.01 21.29
C SER A 52 -10.55 1.56 22.22
N PRO A 53 -10.54 2.87 22.51
CA PRO A 53 -9.60 3.46 23.45
C PRO A 53 -9.52 2.69 24.76
N HIS A 54 -8.31 2.45 25.23
CA HIS A 54 -8.08 1.68 26.46
C HIS A 54 -6.72 1.99 27.09
N TYR A 55 -6.61 1.66 28.36
CA TYR A 55 -5.35 1.59 29.07
C TYR A 55 -4.91 0.14 29.22
N TYR A 56 -3.62 -0.11 29.13
CA TYR A 56 -3.06 -1.38 29.56
C TYR A 56 -1.69 -1.21 30.25
N CYS A 57 -1.40 -2.12 31.17
CA CYS A 57 -0.13 -2.15 31.88
C CYS A 57 0.81 -3.21 31.26
N PRO A 58 2.00 -2.83 30.76
CA PRO A 58 2.93 -3.79 30.18
C PRO A 58 3.53 -4.74 31.23
N ASN A 59 3.53 -4.35 32.51
CA ASN A 59 4.13 -5.12 33.58
C ASN A 59 3.17 -6.17 34.19
N CYS A 60 1.97 -5.76 34.66
CA CYS A 60 1.04 -6.66 35.34
C CYS A 60 -0.16 -7.07 34.49
N HIS A 61 -0.24 -6.62 33.22
CA HIS A 61 -1.33 -6.89 32.28
C HIS A 61 -2.72 -6.40 32.74
N TYR A 62 -2.76 -5.44 33.69
CA TYR A 62 -4.00 -4.73 33.99
C TYR A 62 -4.48 -4.00 32.73
N TYR A 63 -5.79 -3.98 32.52
CA TYR A 63 -6.42 -3.27 31.40
C TYR A 63 -7.70 -2.58 31.83
N ASP A 64 -8.07 -1.51 31.14
CA ASP A 64 -9.27 -0.72 31.40
C ASP A 64 -9.90 -0.25 30.09
N PHE A 65 -11.04 -0.85 29.73
CA PHE A 65 -11.89 -0.46 28.59
C PHE A 65 -13.19 0.22 29.05
N ASP A 66 -13.52 0.16 30.37
CA ASP A 66 -14.87 0.39 30.83
C ASP A 66 -15.04 1.61 31.74
N SER A 67 -13.95 2.18 32.22
CA SER A 67 -14.05 3.36 33.08
C SER A 67 -14.74 4.53 32.36
N PRO A 68 -15.46 5.41 33.10
CA PRO A 68 -16.12 6.58 32.52
C PRO A 68 -15.15 7.49 31.75
N GLU A 69 -13.90 7.55 32.20
CA GLU A 69 -12.83 8.31 31.57
C GLU A 69 -12.52 7.75 30.20
N VAL A 70 -12.34 6.43 30.05
CA VAL A 70 -12.10 5.76 28.76
C VAL A 70 -13.30 5.90 27.84
N LYS A 71 -14.52 5.70 28.35
CA LYS A 71 -15.76 5.83 27.57
C LYS A 71 -16.01 7.24 27.03
N ALA A 72 -15.47 8.25 27.67
CA ALA A 72 -15.53 9.63 27.19
C ALA A 72 -14.69 9.86 25.93
N PHE A 73 -13.73 8.96 25.63
CA PHE A 73 -12.89 9.00 24.43
C PHE A 73 -13.38 8.09 23.29
N ALA A 74 -14.53 7.45 23.42
CA ALA A 74 -15.11 6.66 22.34
C ALA A 74 -15.17 7.45 21.02
N GLY A 75 -14.68 6.87 19.94
CA GLY A 75 -14.56 7.52 18.63
C GLY A 75 -13.38 8.48 18.46
N ASN A 76 -12.50 8.58 19.45
CA ASN A 76 -11.24 9.33 19.41
C ASN A 76 -10.04 8.38 19.56
N GLY A 77 -8.82 8.91 19.41
CA GLY A 77 -7.61 8.12 19.63
C GLY A 77 -7.33 7.90 21.12
N GLY A 78 -7.04 6.65 21.50
CA GLY A 78 -6.64 6.32 22.86
C GLY A 78 -5.35 7.03 23.31
N CYS A 79 -4.45 7.33 22.37
CA CYS A 79 -3.22 8.08 22.62
C CYS A 79 -3.46 9.48 23.21
N ASP A 80 -4.64 10.08 22.97
CA ASP A 80 -5.01 11.39 23.47
C ASP A 80 -5.56 11.35 24.91
N MET A 81 -5.76 10.16 25.50
CA MET A 81 -6.20 10.03 26.89
C MET A 81 -5.15 10.57 27.88
N PRO A 82 -5.56 11.02 29.07
CA PRO A 82 -4.63 11.48 30.10
C PRO A 82 -3.65 10.38 30.53
N ASP A 83 -2.46 10.79 30.96
CA ASP A 83 -1.49 9.86 31.54
C ASP A 83 -2.01 9.34 32.91
N LYS A 84 -1.87 8.02 33.11
CA LYS A 84 -2.38 7.35 34.29
C LYS A 84 -1.41 6.28 34.79
N MET A 85 -1.33 6.13 36.10
CA MET A 85 -0.55 5.06 36.73
C MET A 85 -1.40 3.83 36.95
N CYS A 86 -0.79 2.66 36.80
CA CYS A 86 -1.47 1.39 37.04
C CYS A 86 -1.93 1.27 38.50
N PRO A 87 -3.21 1.00 38.79
CA PRO A 87 -3.71 0.87 40.13
C PRO A 87 -3.22 -0.39 40.85
N VAL A 88 -2.63 -1.34 40.11
CA VAL A 88 -2.16 -2.62 40.66
C VAL A 88 -0.68 -2.59 41.02
N CYS A 89 0.18 -2.13 40.08
CA CYS A 89 1.63 -2.18 40.27
C CYS A 89 2.31 -0.80 40.31
N GLY A 90 1.58 0.28 40.01
CA GLY A 90 2.12 1.64 40.08
C GLY A 90 2.96 2.06 38.85
N GLU A 91 3.10 1.20 37.83
CA GLU A 91 3.81 1.54 36.59
C GLU A 91 2.93 2.43 35.70
N PRO A 92 3.53 3.24 34.81
CA PRO A 92 2.77 4.01 33.83
C PRO A 92 1.94 3.10 32.92
N LEU A 93 0.68 3.45 32.69
CA LEU A 93 -0.18 2.76 31.74
C LEU A 93 0.11 3.24 30.33
N ILE A 94 0.07 2.31 29.37
CA ILE A 94 0.08 2.61 27.95
C ILE A 94 -1.36 2.93 27.53
N LYS A 95 -1.49 3.96 26.70
CA LYS A 95 -2.73 4.48 26.13
C LYS A 95 -2.78 4.07 24.67
N ASP A 96 -3.83 3.38 24.24
CA ASP A 96 -3.91 2.85 22.89
C ASP A 96 -5.37 2.72 22.42
N GLY A 97 -5.55 2.39 21.14
CA GLY A 97 -6.85 2.14 20.52
C GLY A 97 -7.38 3.32 19.71
N PHE A 98 -7.79 3.04 18.46
CA PHE A 98 -8.27 4.04 17.51
C PHE A 98 -9.74 3.86 17.12
N ASP A 99 -10.44 2.89 17.72
CA ASP A 99 -11.87 2.60 17.50
C ASP A 99 -12.24 2.44 16.01
N ILE A 100 -11.47 1.64 15.27
CA ILE A 100 -11.65 1.45 13.83
C ILE A 100 -12.46 0.18 13.57
N PRO A 101 -13.66 0.28 12.94
CA PRO A 101 -14.48 -0.89 12.64
C PRO A 101 -13.79 -1.83 11.64
N PHE A 102 -13.82 -3.13 11.94
CA PHE A 102 -13.23 -4.17 11.08
C PHE A 102 -13.88 -4.26 9.69
N GLU A 103 -15.12 -3.82 9.57
CA GLU A 103 -15.87 -3.72 8.33
C GLU A 103 -15.19 -2.82 7.29
N THR A 104 -14.34 -1.91 7.71
CA THR A 104 -13.54 -1.08 6.77
C THR A 104 -12.55 -1.90 5.97
N PHE A 105 -12.11 -3.05 6.49
CA PHE A 105 -11.18 -3.97 5.84
C PHE A 105 -11.86 -4.97 4.90
N LEU A 106 -12.94 -5.60 5.35
CA LEU A 106 -13.62 -6.65 4.61
C LEU A 106 -14.90 -6.20 3.90
N GLY A 107 -15.34 -4.96 4.12
CA GLY A 107 -16.67 -4.49 3.71
C GLY A 107 -17.77 -4.95 4.67
N PHE A 108 -18.88 -4.20 4.71
CA PHE A 108 -20.01 -4.50 5.59
C PHE A 108 -20.71 -5.85 5.29
N LYS A 109 -20.51 -6.38 4.08
CA LYS A 109 -21.02 -7.69 3.66
C LYS A 109 -19.95 -8.77 3.65
N GLY A 110 -18.70 -8.44 3.98
CA GLY A 110 -17.57 -9.35 3.92
C GLY A 110 -17.15 -9.73 2.48
N ASP A 111 -17.58 -8.93 1.51
CA ASP A 111 -17.39 -9.16 0.06
C ASP A 111 -16.17 -8.43 -0.52
N LYS A 112 -15.54 -7.54 0.26
CA LYS A 112 -14.32 -6.86 -0.14
C LYS A 112 -13.11 -7.79 0.03
N GLU A 113 -12.32 -7.94 -1.01
CA GLU A 113 -11.00 -8.57 -0.88
C GLU A 113 -10.09 -7.68 -0.03
N PRO A 114 -9.46 -8.23 1.03
CA PRO A 114 -8.55 -7.46 1.86
C PRO A 114 -7.32 -7.04 1.06
N ASP A 115 -7.01 -5.76 1.11
CA ASP A 115 -5.84 -5.16 0.48
C ASP A 115 -4.88 -4.69 1.57
N ILE A 116 -3.63 -5.15 1.52
CA ILE A 116 -2.59 -4.79 2.49
C ILE A 116 -1.56 -3.94 1.76
N ASP A 117 -1.79 -2.63 1.81
CA ASP A 117 -0.89 -1.64 1.26
C ASP A 117 0.22 -1.31 2.27
N LEU A 118 1.46 -1.41 1.83
CA LEU A 118 2.63 -1.16 2.66
C LEU A 118 3.50 -0.05 2.06
N ASN A 119 3.76 0.96 2.85
CA ASN A 119 4.65 2.07 2.52
C ASN A 119 6.05 1.80 3.05
N PHE A 120 6.94 1.39 2.17
CA PHE A 120 8.35 1.22 2.46
C PHE A 120 9.11 2.54 2.28
N SER A 121 10.27 2.65 2.89
CA SER A 121 11.22 3.71 2.51
C SER A 121 11.53 3.64 1.02
N GLY A 122 11.53 4.79 0.33
CA GLY A 122 11.90 4.86 -1.09
C GLY A 122 13.29 4.29 -1.37
N GLU A 123 14.22 4.43 -0.42
CA GLU A 123 15.57 3.84 -0.51
C GLU A 123 15.58 2.32 -0.34
N TYR A 124 14.62 1.77 0.40
CA TYR A 124 14.50 0.35 0.69
C TYR A 124 13.62 -0.41 -0.32
N GLN A 125 12.76 0.27 -1.06
CA GLN A 125 11.76 -0.34 -1.95
C GLN A 125 12.37 -1.39 -2.90
N SER A 126 13.53 -1.10 -3.50
CA SER A 126 14.19 -2.05 -4.41
C SER A 126 14.64 -3.34 -3.71
N LYS A 127 15.05 -3.24 -2.44
CA LYS A 127 15.39 -4.40 -1.62
C LYS A 127 14.15 -5.22 -1.24
N ALA A 128 13.04 -4.54 -0.91
CA ALA A 128 11.76 -5.20 -0.64
C ALA A 128 11.26 -5.96 -1.88
N HIS A 129 11.38 -5.39 -3.07
CA HIS A 129 11.09 -6.08 -4.33
C HIS A 129 11.98 -7.31 -4.54
N ALA A 130 13.29 -7.22 -4.31
CA ALA A 130 14.21 -8.35 -4.40
C ALA A 130 13.89 -9.43 -3.37
N TYR A 131 13.44 -9.04 -2.17
CA TYR A 131 13.04 -9.99 -1.14
C TYR A 131 11.79 -10.80 -1.51
N CYS A 132 10.91 -10.27 -2.36
CA CYS A 132 9.81 -11.06 -2.92
C CYS A 132 10.31 -12.29 -3.70
N GLU A 133 11.43 -12.17 -4.44
CA GLU A 133 12.03 -13.33 -5.10
C GLU A 133 12.56 -14.38 -4.10
N VAL A 134 13.00 -13.95 -2.92
CA VAL A 134 13.40 -14.87 -1.84
C VAL A 134 12.19 -15.61 -1.26
N ILE A 135 11.05 -14.92 -1.12
CA ILE A 135 9.82 -15.51 -0.56
C ILE A 135 9.19 -16.51 -1.53
N PHE A 136 9.10 -16.16 -2.83
CA PHE A 136 8.33 -16.91 -3.83
C PHE A 136 9.19 -17.79 -4.75
N GLY A 137 10.47 -17.54 -4.80
CA GLY A 137 11.41 -18.19 -5.71
C GLY A 137 11.77 -17.35 -6.93
N TYR A 138 12.96 -17.59 -7.44
CA TYR A 138 13.47 -16.88 -8.62
C TYR A 138 12.58 -17.12 -9.83
N GLY A 139 12.27 -16.06 -10.57
CA GLY A 139 11.42 -16.11 -11.76
C GLY A 139 9.92 -16.22 -11.49
N GLN A 140 9.49 -16.21 -10.22
CA GLN A 140 8.07 -16.25 -9.85
C GLN A 140 7.46 -14.86 -9.58
N THR A 141 8.27 -13.81 -9.60
CA THR A 141 7.81 -12.43 -9.36
C THR A 141 8.18 -11.52 -10.51
N PHE A 142 7.24 -10.68 -10.92
CA PHE A 142 7.43 -9.72 -12.00
C PHE A 142 6.91 -8.34 -11.58
N ARG A 143 7.58 -7.29 -12.04
CA ARG A 143 7.06 -5.95 -11.87
C ARG A 143 5.83 -5.74 -12.74
N ALA A 144 4.81 -5.11 -12.18
CA ALA A 144 3.59 -4.82 -12.93
C ALA A 144 3.83 -3.71 -13.96
N GLY A 145 3.30 -3.90 -15.15
CA GLY A 145 3.28 -2.89 -16.21
C GLY A 145 2.08 -1.95 -16.07
N THR A 146 2.19 -0.79 -16.66
CA THR A 146 1.08 0.16 -16.83
C THR A 146 0.97 0.58 -18.30
N ILE A 147 -0.24 0.89 -18.72
CA ILE A 147 -0.53 1.44 -20.03
C ILE A 147 -1.01 2.87 -19.87
N GLY A 148 -0.17 3.83 -20.23
CA GLY A 148 -0.53 5.24 -20.24
C GLY A 148 -1.46 5.56 -21.41
N THR A 149 -2.63 6.13 -21.10
CA THR A 149 -3.60 6.59 -22.09
C THR A 149 -3.63 8.11 -22.15
N LEU A 150 -4.19 8.64 -23.23
CA LEU A 150 -4.34 10.07 -23.42
C LEU A 150 -5.48 10.61 -22.55
N ALA A 151 -5.14 11.49 -21.61
CA ALA A 151 -6.10 12.14 -20.73
C ALA A 151 -6.75 13.39 -21.38
N ASP A 152 -7.93 13.77 -20.93
CA ASP A 152 -8.71 14.90 -21.46
C ASP A 152 -7.91 16.19 -21.63
N LYS A 153 -7.24 16.66 -20.58
CA LYS A 153 -6.44 17.91 -20.63
C LYS A 153 -5.31 17.85 -21.65
N THR A 154 -4.66 16.70 -21.77
CA THR A 154 -3.56 16.50 -22.73
C THR A 154 -4.10 16.45 -24.14
N ALA A 155 -5.21 15.75 -24.38
CA ALA A 155 -5.88 15.69 -25.67
C ALA A 155 -6.34 17.09 -26.12
N PHE A 156 -6.94 17.86 -25.21
CA PHE A 156 -7.34 19.24 -25.49
C PHE A 156 -6.14 20.10 -25.91
N GLY A 157 -5.04 20.04 -25.19
CA GLY A 157 -3.81 20.76 -25.54
C GLY A 157 -3.30 20.39 -26.94
N TYR A 158 -3.24 19.11 -27.28
CA TYR A 158 -2.79 18.66 -28.59
C TYR A 158 -3.69 19.14 -29.73
N ILE A 159 -5.02 19.06 -29.57
CA ILE A 159 -5.96 19.48 -30.59
C ILE A 159 -5.91 20.99 -30.77
N LYS A 160 -5.84 21.73 -29.66
CA LYS A 160 -5.72 23.20 -29.70
C LYS A 160 -4.45 23.60 -30.45
N ASN A 161 -3.29 23.06 -30.08
CA ASN A 161 -2.01 23.34 -30.73
C ASN A 161 -2.02 22.97 -32.22
N TYR A 162 -2.63 21.83 -32.57
CA TYR A 162 -2.78 21.40 -33.96
C TYR A 162 -3.48 22.44 -34.83
N TYR A 163 -4.55 23.07 -34.30
CA TYR A 163 -5.28 24.12 -35.03
C TYR A 163 -4.54 25.45 -35.02
N GLU A 164 -3.91 25.83 -33.90
CA GLU A 164 -3.13 27.06 -33.81
C GLU A 164 -1.95 27.08 -34.78
N GLU A 165 -1.21 25.99 -34.89
CA GLU A 165 -0.09 25.83 -35.86
C GLU A 165 -0.54 25.99 -37.32
N ARG A 166 -1.81 25.77 -37.62
CA ARG A 166 -2.42 25.90 -38.95
C ARG A 166 -3.16 27.20 -39.14
N GLY A 167 -3.09 28.10 -38.16
CA GLY A 167 -3.82 29.39 -38.24
C GLY A 167 -5.33 29.24 -38.20
N ILE A 168 -5.85 28.08 -37.73
CA ILE A 168 -7.29 27.81 -37.67
C ILE A 168 -7.75 28.04 -36.24
N HIS A 169 -8.67 28.99 -36.07
CA HIS A 169 -9.26 29.26 -34.78
C HIS A 169 -10.56 28.46 -34.60
N LYS A 170 -10.58 27.56 -33.57
CA LYS A 170 -11.74 26.76 -33.19
C LYS A 170 -12.25 27.16 -31.82
N ARG A 171 -13.57 27.10 -31.62
CA ARG A 171 -14.17 27.32 -30.31
C ARG A 171 -13.86 26.13 -29.39
N ASN A 172 -13.77 26.36 -28.08
CA ASN A 172 -13.46 25.29 -27.11
C ASN A 172 -14.45 24.11 -27.20
N CYS A 173 -15.74 24.38 -27.37
CA CYS A 173 -16.75 23.32 -27.51
C CYS A 173 -16.52 22.41 -28.73
N GLU A 174 -15.97 22.94 -29.81
CA GLU A 174 -15.59 22.12 -30.98
C GLU A 174 -14.32 21.30 -30.70
N ILE A 175 -13.36 21.88 -29.98
CA ILE A 175 -12.17 21.17 -29.53
C ILE A 175 -12.59 20.04 -28.57
N ASP A 176 -13.46 20.32 -27.58
CA ASP A 176 -13.97 19.34 -26.61
C ASP A 176 -14.66 18.15 -27.32
N ARG A 177 -15.46 18.42 -28.35
CA ARG A 177 -16.09 17.37 -29.14
C ARG A 177 -15.08 16.41 -29.78
N ILE A 178 -13.96 16.95 -30.26
CA ILE A 178 -12.89 16.15 -30.89
C ILE A 178 -12.09 15.41 -29.80
N VAL A 179 -11.88 16.04 -28.64
CA VAL A 179 -11.21 15.44 -27.48
C VAL A 179 -11.84 14.12 -27.10
N GLN A 180 -13.17 14.02 -27.10
CA GLN A 180 -13.89 12.78 -26.76
C GLN A 180 -13.51 11.59 -27.64
N GLY A 181 -13.09 11.83 -28.88
CA GLY A 181 -12.59 10.79 -29.80
C GLY A 181 -11.10 10.43 -29.58
N CYS A 182 -10.37 11.22 -28.81
CA CYS A 182 -8.93 11.03 -28.56
C CYS A 182 -8.61 10.51 -27.16
N VAL A 183 -9.50 10.72 -26.20
CA VAL A 183 -9.34 10.27 -24.81
C VAL A 183 -9.31 8.75 -24.76
N GLY A 184 -8.44 8.20 -23.89
CA GLY A 184 -8.30 6.75 -23.71
C GLY A 184 -7.43 6.05 -24.75
N VAL A 185 -6.97 6.75 -25.79
CA VAL A 185 -6.01 6.17 -26.76
C VAL A 185 -4.71 5.82 -26.05
N ARG A 186 -4.25 4.58 -26.22
CA ARG A 186 -3.00 4.07 -25.65
C ARG A 186 -1.81 4.81 -26.24
N ARG A 187 -0.91 5.28 -25.38
CA ARG A 187 0.21 6.12 -25.79
C ARG A 187 1.57 5.54 -25.43
N THR A 188 1.72 5.14 -24.18
CA THR A 188 3.00 4.65 -23.64
C THR A 188 2.78 3.44 -22.76
N THR A 189 3.82 2.66 -22.59
CA THR A 189 3.92 1.64 -21.56
C THR A 189 4.85 2.14 -20.46
N GLY A 190 4.58 1.77 -19.24
CA GLY A 190 5.36 2.16 -18.07
C GLY A 190 5.46 1.02 -17.07
N GLN A 191 6.11 1.31 -15.95
CA GLN A 191 6.19 0.44 -14.81
C GLN A 191 5.25 0.96 -13.72
N HIS A 192 4.50 0.07 -13.06
CA HIS A 192 3.74 0.43 -11.87
C HIS A 192 4.71 0.76 -10.73
N PRO A 193 4.49 1.84 -9.94
CA PRO A 193 5.45 2.30 -8.95
C PRO A 193 5.69 1.31 -7.81
N GLY A 194 4.73 0.47 -7.46
CA GLY A 194 4.83 -0.49 -6.34
C GLY A 194 4.35 -1.89 -6.65
N GLY A 195 3.68 -2.08 -7.80
CA GLY A 195 3.02 -3.35 -8.10
C GLY A 195 3.99 -4.48 -8.46
N ILE A 196 3.85 -5.58 -7.74
CA ILE A 196 4.51 -6.86 -8.02
C ILE A 196 3.43 -7.90 -8.30
N VAL A 197 3.61 -8.65 -9.36
CA VAL A 197 2.77 -9.78 -9.72
C VAL A 197 3.50 -11.06 -9.34
N VAL A 198 2.80 -11.95 -8.65
CA VAL A 198 3.34 -13.24 -8.21
C VAL A 198 2.65 -14.37 -8.96
N LEU A 199 3.44 -15.27 -9.54
CA LEU A 199 2.95 -16.42 -10.28
C LEU A 199 2.64 -17.59 -9.35
N PRO A 200 1.65 -18.43 -9.69
CA PRO A 200 1.49 -19.73 -9.07
C PRO A 200 2.73 -20.61 -9.31
N VAL A 201 3.03 -21.48 -8.35
CA VAL A 201 4.18 -22.39 -8.45
C VAL A 201 4.01 -23.32 -9.66
N GLY A 202 5.04 -23.36 -10.50
CA GLY A 202 5.06 -24.22 -11.69
C GLY A 202 4.49 -23.58 -12.95
N GLU A 203 3.98 -22.34 -12.86
CA GLU A 203 3.46 -21.61 -14.02
C GLU A 203 4.50 -20.62 -14.58
N GLU A 204 4.39 -20.32 -15.87
CA GLU A 204 5.22 -19.33 -16.55
C GLU A 204 4.43 -18.05 -16.81
N ILE A 205 5.11 -16.91 -16.74
CA ILE A 205 4.48 -15.59 -16.94
C ILE A 205 3.78 -15.48 -18.29
N ASN A 206 4.32 -16.09 -19.33
CA ASN A 206 3.76 -16.03 -20.68
C ASN A 206 2.39 -16.74 -20.82
N THR A 207 2.00 -17.57 -19.83
CA THR A 207 0.66 -18.15 -19.76
C THR A 207 -0.39 -17.08 -19.44
N PHE A 208 0.00 -16.03 -18.72
CA PHE A 208 -0.90 -14.97 -18.25
C PHE A 208 -0.76 -13.67 -19.04
N THR A 209 0.46 -13.26 -19.36
CA THR A 209 0.74 -11.99 -20.01
C THR A 209 2.09 -12.04 -20.74
N PRO A 210 2.24 -11.37 -21.89
CA PRO A 210 3.56 -11.08 -22.44
C PRO A 210 4.36 -10.20 -21.46
N VAL A 211 5.67 -10.23 -21.60
CA VAL A 211 6.58 -9.34 -20.87
C VAL A 211 7.22 -8.33 -21.79
N GLN A 212 7.65 -7.20 -21.23
CA GLN A 212 8.24 -6.12 -22.00
C GLN A 212 9.25 -5.32 -21.19
N HIS A 213 10.11 -4.58 -21.89
CA HIS A 213 10.87 -3.48 -21.29
C HIS A 213 10.01 -2.21 -21.32
N PRO A 214 9.76 -1.54 -20.17
CA PRO A 214 8.94 -0.34 -20.10
C PRO A 214 9.48 0.75 -21.02
N ALA A 215 8.59 1.49 -21.67
CA ALA A 215 8.93 2.54 -22.64
C ALA A 215 9.87 2.09 -23.79
N ASN A 216 9.95 0.79 -24.06
CA ASN A 216 10.89 0.18 -25.02
C ASN A 216 12.36 0.45 -24.71
N ASP A 217 12.70 0.71 -23.47
CA ASP A 217 14.07 0.94 -23.03
C ASP A 217 14.80 -0.39 -22.79
N MET A 218 15.56 -0.81 -23.77
CA MET A 218 16.36 -2.04 -23.75
C MET A 218 17.67 -1.88 -22.95
N THR A 219 17.98 -0.69 -22.46
CA THR A 219 19.21 -0.44 -21.70
C THR A 219 19.08 -0.84 -20.23
N THR A 220 17.85 -0.94 -19.73
CA THR A 220 17.55 -1.38 -18.37
C THR A 220 17.28 -2.87 -18.31
N ALA A 221 17.71 -3.51 -17.22
CA ALA A 221 17.39 -4.91 -16.93
C ALA A 221 15.93 -5.11 -16.45
N THR A 222 15.16 -4.03 -16.32
CA THR A 222 13.80 -4.09 -15.80
C THR A 222 12.86 -4.72 -16.83
N VAL A 223 12.20 -5.80 -16.44
CA VAL A 223 11.15 -6.46 -17.21
C VAL A 223 9.83 -6.32 -16.46
N THR A 224 8.77 -5.94 -17.19
CA THR A 224 7.43 -5.79 -16.61
C THR A 224 6.43 -6.65 -17.37
N THR A 225 5.27 -6.88 -16.78
CA THR A 225 4.12 -7.40 -17.48
C THR A 225 3.68 -6.41 -18.57
N HIS A 226 3.21 -6.93 -19.70
CA HIS A 226 2.68 -6.08 -20.78
C HIS A 226 1.24 -5.65 -20.52
N PHE A 227 0.40 -6.58 -20.04
CA PHE A 227 -0.95 -6.21 -19.67
C PHE A 227 -0.94 -5.29 -18.45
N ASP A 228 -1.86 -4.33 -18.47
CA ASP A 228 -2.02 -3.37 -17.38
C ASP A 228 -2.31 -4.10 -16.06
N TYR A 229 -1.73 -3.58 -14.99
CA TYR A 229 -1.85 -4.12 -13.64
C TYR A 229 -3.31 -4.44 -13.24
N HIS A 230 -4.25 -3.56 -13.60
CA HIS A 230 -5.67 -3.75 -13.29
C HIS A 230 -6.36 -4.80 -14.16
N SER A 231 -5.81 -5.13 -15.33
CA SER A 231 -6.40 -6.11 -16.25
C SER A 231 -6.11 -7.57 -15.88
N ILE A 232 -5.12 -7.82 -15.02
CA ILE A 232 -4.71 -9.16 -14.59
C ILE A 232 -5.07 -9.45 -13.12
N ASP A 233 -5.95 -8.63 -12.53
CA ASP A 233 -6.34 -8.66 -11.13
C ASP A 233 -6.88 -10.01 -10.65
N HIS A 234 -7.67 -10.65 -11.48
CA HIS A 234 -8.42 -11.83 -11.06
C HIS A 234 -7.63 -13.15 -11.13
N ASN A 235 -6.49 -13.15 -11.80
CA ASN A 235 -5.78 -14.38 -12.13
C ASN A 235 -4.46 -14.56 -11.36
N LEU A 236 -3.89 -13.50 -10.84
CA LEU A 236 -2.57 -13.50 -10.20
C LEU A 236 -2.61 -12.80 -8.85
N LEU A 237 -1.76 -13.24 -7.93
CA LEU A 237 -1.56 -12.54 -6.66
C LEU A 237 -0.78 -11.25 -6.95
N LYS A 238 -1.31 -10.14 -6.43
CA LYS A 238 -0.68 -8.84 -6.50
C LYS A 238 -0.23 -8.37 -5.13
N LEU A 239 0.91 -7.74 -5.09
CA LEU A 239 1.45 -7.06 -3.92
C LEU A 239 1.72 -5.62 -4.31
N ASP A 240 1.33 -4.68 -3.45
CA ASP A 240 1.64 -3.27 -3.64
C ASP A 240 2.69 -2.82 -2.62
N ILE A 241 3.93 -2.72 -3.09
CA ILE A 241 5.11 -2.35 -2.30
C ILE A 241 5.48 -0.92 -2.70
N LEU A 242 4.86 0.04 -2.03
CA LEU A 242 5.03 1.45 -2.35
C LEU A 242 6.29 2.03 -1.69
N GLY A 243 7.07 2.79 -2.45
CA GLY A 243 8.12 3.63 -1.92
C GLY A 243 7.54 4.96 -1.44
N HIS A 244 7.82 5.34 -0.19
CA HIS A 244 7.34 6.58 0.40
C HIS A 244 8.48 7.32 1.09
N ASP A 245 8.35 8.66 1.19
CA ASP A 245 9.39 9.48 1.79
C ASP A 245 9.36 9.45 3.33
N ASP A 246 8.17 9.26 3.93
CA ASP A 246 8.01 9.30 5.39
C ASP A 246 8.91 8.32 6.14
N PRO A 247 8.97 7.01 5.80
CA PRO A 247 9.89 6.09 6.47
C PRO A 247 11.36 6.47 6.29
N THR A 248 11.71 7.06 5.16
CA THR A 248 13.07 7.56 4.90
C THR A 248 13.42 8.74 5.80
N MET A 249 12.47 9.68 5.98
CA MET A 249 12.63 10.84 6.86
C MET A 249 12.72 10.42 8.33
N ILE A 250 11.91 9.46 8.77
CA ILE A 250 11.97 8.91 10.13
C ILE A 250 13.36 8.30 10.37
N ARG A 251 13.85 7.50 9.45
CA ARG A 251 15.20 6.92 9.54
C ARG A 251 16.28 7.97 9.61
N MET A 252 16.20 9.01 8.77
CA MET A 252 17.15 10.13 8.80
C MET A 252 17.13 10.85 10.15
N LEU A 253 15.95 11.11 10.71
CA LEU A 253 15.83 11.74 12.04
C LEU A 253 16.46 10.88 13.14
N GLN A 254 16.23 9.56 13.11
CA GLN A 254 16.84 8.61 14.03
C GLN A 254 18.38 8.64 13.93
N ASP A 255 18.92 8.61 12.71
CA ASP A 255 20.37 8.63 12.47
C ASP A 255 21.02 9.95 12.92
N LEU A 256 20.33 11.08 12.74
CA LEU A 256 20.84 12.41 13.14
C LEU A 256 20.73 12.66 14.65
N THR A 257 19.69 12.18 15.30
CA THR A 257 19.42 12.47 16.71
C THR A 257 19.88 11.39 17.68
N GLY A 258 20.08 10.16 17.19
CA GLY A 258 20.32 8.99 18.02
C GLY A 258 19.13 8.60 18.91
N ARG A 259 17.94 9.13 18.64
CA ARG A 259 16.69 8.86 19.37
C ARG A 259 15.68 8.20 18.45
N ASP A 260 14.81 7.40 19.03
CA ASP A 260 13.63 6.90 18.32
C ASP A 260 12.65 8.06 18.10
N PRO A 261 12.29 8.39 16.86
CA PRO A 261 11.39 9.48 16.55
C PRO A 261 9.90 9.09 16.55
N VAL A 262 9.58 7.82 16.83
CA VAL A 262 8.20 7.26 16.87
C VAL A 262 7.78 6.96 18.31
#